data_bff658323199d06009ad9faafcd8b160
#
_entry.id   bff658323199d06009ad9faafcd8b160
#
_cell.length_a   1.000
_cell.length_b   1.000
_cell.length_c   1.000
_cell.angle_alpha   90.00
_cell.angle_beta   90.00
_cell.angle_gamma   90.00
#
_symmetry.space_group_name_H-M   'P 1'
#
loop_
_entity.id
_entity.type
_entity.pdbx_description
1 polymer ?
#
loop_
_entity_poly.entity_id
_entity_poly.type
_entity_poly.pdbx_seq_one_letter_code
_entity_poly.pdbx_strand_id
1 'polypeptide(L)'
;MRGASAFAEYWRIPELTARTKRGDWIVTGDKFFCDSHGYYHYCGRADDMLKVAGMWVSPAEVENSLLGHRDVAEAAVVGATDERGLAYSVAHVVLRGNVHGSEELAAEICEHVKTRLVSYKVPREVRFCRELPKTVTGKIQRFKLRGNARE
;
A
#
# COMPACT_ATOMS: atom_id res chain seq x y z
N MET A 1 2.35 15.75 -13.42
CA MET A 1 1.81 15.49 -14.79
C MET A 1 1.17 16.76 -15.33
N ARG A 2 1.12 16.95 -16.65
CA ARG A 2 0.36 18.04 -17.30
C ARG A 2 -0.32 17.48 -18.55
N GLY A 3 -1.42 18.09 -18.96
CA GLY A 3 -2.17 17.68 -20.16
C GLY A 3 -3.45 18.47 -20.32
N ALA A 4 -4.05 18.47 -21.52
CA ALA A 4 -5.28 19.20 -21.81
C ALA A 4 -6.50 18.74 -21.01
N SER A 5 -6.50 17.47 -20.56
CA SER A 5 -7.53 16.88 -19.71
C SER A 5 -7.28 17.08 -18.21
N ALA A 6 -6.24 17.84 -17.83
CA ALA A 6 -5.98 18.14 -16.44
C ALA A 6 -7.09 19.06 -15.89
N PHE A 7 -7.55 18.78 -14.65
CA PHE A 7 -8.59 19.62 -14.04
C PHE A 7 -8.11 21.06 -13.81
N ALA A 8 -9.04 22.03 -13.85
CA ALA A 8 -8.71 23.42 -13.64
C ALA A 8 -8.45 23.72 -12.15
N GLU A 9 -9.37 23.31 -11.29
CA GLU A 9 -9.31 23.53 -9.84
C GLU A 9 -10.18 22.54 -9.06
N TYR A 10 -9.99 22.47 -7.75
CA TYR A 10 -10.93 21.81 -6.83
C TYR A 10 -12.04 22.80 -6.48
N TRP A 11 -13.28 22.41 -6.75
CA TRP A 11 -14.45 23.26 -6.54
C TRP A 11 -14.54 23.76 -5.09
N ARG A 12 -14.49 25.07 -4.91
CA ARG A 12 -14.56 25.75 -3.59
C ARG A 12 -13.50 25.33 -2.56
N ILE A 13 -12.37 24.75 -3.00
CA ILE A 13 -11.27 24.36 -2.11
C ILE A 13 -9.93 24.92 -2.66
N PRO A 14 -9.75 26.27 -2.57
CA PRO A 14 -8.58 26.93 -3.15
C PRO A 14 -7.25 26.46 -2.55
N GLU A 15 -7.22 26.14 -1.27
CA GLU A 15 -6.03 25.65 -0.59
C GLU A 15 -5.55 24.29 -1.15
N LEU A 16 -6.49 23.38 -1.43
CA LEU A 16 -6.17 22.09 -2.04
C LEU A 16 -5.69 22.29 -3.49
N THR A 17 -6.31 23.21 -4.22
CA THR A 17 -5.88 23.59 -5.57
C THR A 17 -4.45 24.10 -5.55
N ALA A 18 -4.10 25.02 -4.66
CA ALA A 18 -2.77 25.58 -4.53
C ALA A 18 -1.70 24.55 -4.16
N ARG A 19 -2.04 23.54 -3.33
CA ARG A 19 -1.16 22.44 -2.97
C ARG A 19 -0.93 21.45 -4.11
N THR A 20 -1.95 21.22 -4.93
CA THR A 20 -1.95 20.19 -5.98
C THR A 20 -1.49 20.72 -7.33
N LYS A 21 -1.71 22.03 -7.61
CA LYS A 21 -1.38 22.66 -8.88
C LYS A 21 -0.18 23.57 -8.75
N ARG A 22 0.81 23.39 -9.63
CA ARG A 22 2.02 24.24 -9.75
C ARG A 22 2.15 24.72 -11.19
N GLY A 23 1.56 25.88 -11.48
CA GLY A 23 1.38 26.36 -12.86
C GLY A 23 0.54 25.35 -13.65
N ASP A 24 1.03 24.87 -14.78
CA ASP A 24 0.36 23.87 -15.62
C ASP A 24 0.53 22.42 -15.15
N TRP A 25 1.31 22.21 -14.10
CA TRP A 25 1.60 20.89 -13.57
C TRP A 25 0.67 20.51 -12.42
N ILE A 26 0.23 19.24 -12.42
CA ILE A 26 -0.51 18.63 -11.31
C ILE A 26 0.42 17.70 -10.56
N VAL A 27 0.51 17.89 -9.25
CA VAL A 27 1.16 16.97 -8.31
C VAL A 27 0.16 15.87 -7.97
N THR A 28 0.34 14.66 -8.53
CA THR A 28 -0.60 13.55 -8.34
C THR A 28 -0.51 12.93 -6.95
N GLY A 29 0.63 13.11 -6.27
CA GLY A 29 0.96 12.43 -5.02
C GLY A 29 1.40 10.98 -5.22
N ASP A 30 1.59 10.55 -6.46
CA ASP A 30 2.07 9.21 -6.79
C ASP A 30 3.59 9.18 -6.88
N LYS A 31 4.19 8.05 -6.49
CA LYS A 31 5.62 7.77 -6.61
C LYS A 31 5.87 6.81 -7.77
N PHE A 32 6.88 7.12 -8.54
CA PHE A 32 7.38 6.30 -9.64
C PHE A 32 8.90 6.21 -9.54
N PHE A 33 9.49 5.13 -10.04
CA PHE A 33 10.87 5.12 -10.45
C PHE A 33 10.96 4.94 -11.97
N CYS A 34 12.00 5.52 -12.57
CA CYS A 34 12.30 5.36 -13.99
C CYS A 34 13.43 4.34 -14.12
N ASP A 35 13.24 3.30 -14.94
CA ASP A 35 14.29 2.32 -15.21
C ASP A 35 15.30 2.81 -16.24
N SER A 36 16.33 2.02 -16.52
CA SER A 36 17.39 2.35 -17.48
C SER A 36 16.89 2.45 -18.94
N HIS A 37 15.70 1.95 -19.24
CA HIS A 37 15.05 2.02 -20.55
C HIS A 37 14.08 3.20 -20.67
N GLY A 38 13.90 3.99 -19.58
CA GLY A 38 13.01 5.15 -19.56
C GLY A 38 11.56 4.83 -19.21
N TYR A 39 11.23 3.60 -18.78
CA TYR A 39 9.89 3.25 -18.35
C TYR A 39 9.65 3.66 -16.90
N TYR A 40 8.45 4.20 -16.64
CA TYR A 40 8.03 4.60 -15.31
C TYR A 40 7.24 3.48 -14.63
N HIS A 41 7.76 2.99 -13.51
CA HIS A 41 7.14 1.97 -12.69
C HIS A 41 6.47 2.61 -11.49
N TYR A 42 5.18 2.34 -11.31
CA TYR A 42 4.40 2.87 -10.20
C TYR A 42 4.81 2.20 -8.87
N CYS A 43 5.14 3.04 -7.88
CA CYS A 43 5.57 2.58 -6.55
C CYS A 43 4.51 2.78 -5.45
N GLY A 44 3.38 3.42 -5.78
CA GLY A 44 2.33 3.72 -4.81
C GLY A 44 2.16 5.21 -4.55
N ARG A 45 1.32 5.52 -3.59
CA ARG A 45 1.09 6.90 -3.13
C ARG A 45 2.22 7.36 -2.22
N ALA A 46 2.61 8.62 -2.35
CA ALA A 46 3.62 9.22 -1.47
C ALA A 46 3.20 9.16 0.02
N ASP A 47 1.89 9.37 0.27
CA ASP A 47 1.29 9.37 1.61
C ASP A 47 1.16 7.97 2.22
N ASP A 48 1.21 6.92 1.39
CA ASP A 48 1.12 5.53 1.82
C ASP A 48 2.47 4.87 2.03
N MET A 49 3.57 5.51 1.57
CA MET A 49 4.92 4.98 1.76
C MET A 49 5.23 4.80 3.24
N LEU A 50 5.74 3.62 3.59
CA LEU A 50 6.10 3.27 4.97
C LEU A 50 7.60 3.47 5.18
N LYS A 51 7.98 3.82 6.41
CA LYS A 51 9.40 3.91 6.81
C LYS A 51 9.67 2.86 7.89
N VAL A 52 10.15 1.70 7.47
CA VAL A 52 10.45 0.56 8.35
C VAL A 52 11.95 0.48 8.57
N ALA A 53 12.40 0.50 9.82
CA ALA A 53 13.82 0.50 10.19
C ALA A 53 14.68 1.53 9.39
N GLY A 54 14.10 2.72 9.13
CA GLY A 54 14.77 3.79 8.37
C GLY A 54 14.66 3.63 6.84
N MET A 55 14.21 2.51 6.33
CA MET A 55 14.11 2.21 4.89
C MET A 55 12.69 2.44 4.36
N TRP A 56 12.60 2.99 3.14
CA TRP A 56 11.30 3.18 2.49
C TRP A 56 10.75 1.85 1.95
N VAL A 57 9.51 1.56 2.31
CA VAL A 57 8.76 0.38 1.86
C VAL A 57 7.51 0.84 1.11
N SER A 58 7.37 0.36 -0.11
CA SER A 58 6.16 0.57 -0.92
C SER A 58 5.10 -0.47 -0.53
N PRO A 59 3.93 -0.06 -0.01
CA PRO A 59 2.83 -0.99 0.19
C PRO A 59 2.44 -1.74 -1.08
N ALA A 60 2.39 -1.05 -2.21
CA ALA A 60 2.02 -1.64 -3.49
C ALA A 60 2.98 -2.76 -3.94
N GLU A 61 4.28 -2.59 -3.69
CA GLU A 61 5.28 -3.63 -4.01
C GLU A 61 5.08 -4.89 -3.15
N VAL A 62 4.82 -4.70 -1.85
CA VAL A 62 4.54 -5.81 -0.93
C VAL A 62 3.22 -6.49 -1.27
N GLU A 63 2.17 -5.70 -1.54
CA GLU A 63 0.85 -6.18 -1.96
C GLU A 63 0.95 -7.03 -3.25
N ASN A 64 1.70 -6.57 -4.25
CA ASN A 64 1.94 -7.34 -5.48
C ASN A 64 2.65 -8.67 -5.20
N SER A 65 3.61 -8.70 -4.28
CA SER A 65 4.27 -9.93 -3.87
C SER A 65 3.29 -10.88 -3.17
N LEU A 66 2.45 -10.37 -2.25
CA LEU A 66 1.43 -11.14 -1.55
C LEU A 66 0.39 -11.75 -2.52
N LEU A 67 -0.08 -10.97 -3.50
CA LEU A 67 -1.03 -11.41 -4.54
C LEU A 67 -0.47 -12.53 -5.43
N GLY A 68 0.85 -12.70 -5.47
CA GLY A 68 1.51 -13.82 -6.13
C GLY A 68 1.39 -15.16 -5.38
N HIS A 69 0.91 -15.16 -4.13
CA HIS A 69 0.66 -16.39 -3.37
C HIS A 69 -0.67 -17.03 -3.81
N ARG A 70 -0.67 -18.36 -3.99
CA ARG A 70 -1.83 -19.12 -4.52
C ARG A 70 -3.13 -18.91 -3.73
N ASP A 71 -3.05 -18.75 -2.41
CA ASP A 71 -4.20 -18.67 -1.51
C ASP A 71 -4.63 -17.23 -1.22
N VAL A 72 -3.93 -16.23 -1.73
CA VAL A 72 -4.25 -14.81 -1.54
C VAL A 72 -5.14 -14.28 -2.65
N ALA A 73 -6.34 -13.82 -2.30
CA ALA A 73 -7.28 -13.18 -3.24
C ALA A 73 -7.05 -11.66 -3.31
N GLU A 74 -6.91 -11.03 -2.14
CA GLU A 74 -6.67 -9.59 -2.02
C GLU A 74 -5.68 -9.32 -0.88
N ALA A 75 -4.92 -8.25 -1.02
CA ALA A 75 -4.01 -7.81 0.02
C ALA A 75 -3.99 -6.28 0.13
N ALA A 76 -3.84 -5.79 1.36
CA ALA A 76 -3.58 -4.39 1.64
C ALA A 76 -2.52 -4.28 2.74
N VAL A 77 -1.51 -3.45 2.52
CA VAL A 77 -0.42 -3.26 3.47
C VAL A 77 -0.50 -1.86 4.07
N VAL A 78 -0.42 -1.80 5.39
CA VAL A 78 -0.42 -0.55 6.16
C VAL A 78 0.73 -0.53 7.17
N GLY A 79 1.10 0.66 7.59
CA GLY A 79 2.05 0.84 8.69
C GLY A 79 1.36 0.73 10.04
N ALA A 80 2.05 0.12 10.99
CA ALA A 80 1.74 0.14 12.41
C ALA A 80 2.97 0.54 13.21
N THR A 81 2.77 0.83 14.49
CA THR A 81 3.85 1.20 15.41
C THR A 81 3.74 0.34 16.66
N ASP A 82 4.84 -0.27 17.07
CA ASP A 82 4.87 -1.06 18.29
C ASP A 82 4.97 -0.18 19.55
N GLU A 83 4.94 -0.80 20.73
CA GLU A 83 5.02 -0.12 22.03
C GLU A 83 6.31 0.70 22.22
N ARG A 84 7.35 0.38 21.48
CA ARG A 84 8.64 1.10 21.48
C ARG A 84 8.70 2.24 20.47
N GLY A 85 7.60 2.50 19.74
CA GLY A 85 7.54 3.51 18.70
C GLY A 85 8.20 3.09 17.38
N LEU A 86 8.54 1.80 17.19
CA LEU A 86 9.14 1.31 15.96
C LEU A 86 8.05 0.99 14.92
N ALA A 87 8.20 1.60 13.76
CA ALA A 87 7.29 1.38 12.65
C ALA A 87 7.55 0.02 11.98
N TYR A 88 6.48 -0.69 11.66
CA TYR A 88 6.50 -1.95 10.92
C TYR A 88 5.31 -2.04 9.97
N SER A 89 5.34 -3.01 9.05
CA SER A 89 4.24 -3.24 8.11
C SER A 89 3.35 -4.39 8.56
N VAL A 90 2.04 -4.19 8.38
CA VAL A 90 0.98 -5.18 8.60
C VAL A 90 0.31 -5.46 7.27
N ALA A 91 0.18 -6.73 6.90
CA ALA A 91 -0.56 -7.17 5.74
C ALA A 91 -1.96 -7.63 6.15
N HIS A 92 -2.99 -7.01 5.60
CA HIS A 92 -4.37 -7.47 5.66
C HIS A 92 -4.65 -8.30 4.42
N VAL A 93 -5.02 -9.57 4.61
CA VAL A 93 -5.13 -10.56 3.53
C VAL A 93 -6.53 -11.16 3.50
N VAL A 94 -7.14 -11.15 2.32
CA VAL A 94 -8.34 -11.93 2.00
C VAL A 94 -7.90 -13.20 1.29
N LEU A 95 -8.30 -14.35 1.81
CA LEU A 95 -7.96 -15.65 1.25
C LEU A 95 -8.93 -16.08 0.14
N ARG A 96 -8.46 -16.94 -0.74
CA ARG A 96 -9.29 -17.51 -1.83
C ARG A 96 -10.17 -18.64 -1.32
N GLY A 97 -11.40 -18.69 -1.83
CA GLY A 97 -12.31 -19.82 -1.61
C GLY A 97 -12.57 -20.11 -0.13
N ASN A 98 -12.43 -21.36 0.26
CA ASN A 98 -12.69 -21.85 1.62
C ASN A 98 -11.40 -22.04 2.44
N VAL A 99 -10.31 -21.39 2.06
CA VAL A 99 -9.05 -21.43 2.83
C VAL A 99 -9.25 -20.63 4.12
N HIS A 100 -8.86 -21.23 5.24
CA HIS A 100 -8.91 -20.60 6.56
C HIS A 100 -7.55 -20.06 6.96
N GLY A 101 -7.53 -18.88 7.57
CA GLY A 101 -6.32 -18.29 8.11
C GLY A 101 -5.80 -19.08 9.31
N SER A 102 -4.50 -19.32 9.33
CA SER A 102 -3.78 -19.92 10.46
C SER A 102 -2.40 -19.27 10.60
N GLU A 103 -1.72 -19.51 11.72
CA GLU A 103 -0.36 -19.02 11.94
C GLU A 103 0.62 -19.64 10.93
N GLU A 104 0.43 -20.91 10.59
CA GLU A 104 1.25 -21.62 9.61
C GLU A 104 1.10 -20.99 8.21
N LEU A 105 -0.14 -20.68 7.80
CA LEU A 105 -0.38 -20.00 6.52
C LEU A 105 0.18 -18.58 6.51
N ALA A 106 0.10 -17.87 7.63
CA ALA A 106 0.72 -16.55 7.75
C ALA A 106 2.24 -16.62 7.57
N ALA A 107 2.88 -17.63 8.17
CA ALA A 107 4.30 -17.88 8.00
C ALA A 107 4.66 -18.26 6.56
N GLU A 108 3.87 -19.12 5.90
CA GLU A 108 4.04 -19.50 4.48
C GLU A 108 3.96 -18.26 3.56
N ILE A 109 2.97 -17.39 3.80
CA ILE A 109 2.80 -16.14 3.04
C ILE A 109 4.01 -15.20 3.25
N CYS A 110 4.49 -15.05 4.50
CA CYS A 110 5.68 -14.25 4.77
C CYS A 110 6.94 -14.83 4.09
N GLU A 111 7.09 -16.15 4.08
CA GLU A 111 8.22 -16.81 3.41
C GLU A 111 8.14 -16.62 1.90
N HIS A 112 6.95 -16.70 1.31
CA HIS A 112 6.73 -16.37 -0.09
C HIS A 112 7.16 -14.92 -0.44
N VAL A 113 6.89 -13.96 0.44
CA VAL A 113 7.35 -12.57 0.25
C VAL A 113 8.88 -12.47 0.36
N LYS A 114 9.51 -13.18 1.32
CA LYS A 114 10.97 -13.20 1.50
C LYS A 114 11.74 -13.73 0.30
N THR A 115 11.17 -14.65 -0.46
CA THR A 115 11.81 -15.17 -1.68
C THR A 115 11.84 -14.13 -2.82
N ARG A 116 11.08 -13.05 -2.71
CA ARG A 116 10.90 -12.03 -3.76
C ARG A 116 11.37 -10.65 -3.37
N LEU A 117 11.30 -10.33 -2.08
CA LEU A 117 11.63 -9.00 -1.57
C LEU A 117 12.69 -9.11 -0.45
N VAL A 118 13.43 -8.02 -0.26
CA VAL A 118 14.40 -7.91 0.83
C VAL A 118 13.70 -7.94 2.19
N SER A 119 14.39 -8.45 3.21
CA SER A 119 13.82 -8.80 4.52
C SER A 119 13.04 -7.68 5.21
N TYR A 120 13.49 -6.42 5.12
CA TYR A 120 12.81 -5.29 5.76
C TYR A 120 11.46 -4.93 5.11
N LYS A 121 11.15 -5.47 3.92
CA LYS A 121 9.87 -5.31 3.22
C LYS A 121 8.85 -6.39 3.58
N VAL A 122 9.30 -7.48 4.22
CA VAL A 122 8.41 -8.56 4.66
C VAL A 122 7.49 -8.04 5.76
N PRO A 123 6.17 -8.25 5.67
CA PRO A 123 5.26 -7.86 6.73
C PRO A 123 5.63 -8.55 8.04
N ARG A 124 5.66 -7.78 9.13
CA ARG A 124 5.87 -8.34 10.48
C ARG A 124 4.65 -9.10 10.97
N GLU A 125 3.47 -8.74 10.47
CA GLU A 125 2.20 -9.31 10.87
C GLU A 125 1.31 -9.52 9.65
N VAL A 126 0.60 -10.67 9.61
CA VAL A 126 -0.43 -10.97 8.61
C VAL A 126 -1.75 -11.13 9.34
N ARG A 127 -2.75 -10.35 8.94
CA ARG A 127 -4.11 -10.39 9.46
C ARG A 127 -5.05 -10.89 8.38
N PHE A 128 -5.72 -11.99 8.65
CA PHE A 128 -6.74 -12.51 7.75
C PHE A 128 -8.07 -11.79 7.98
N CYS A 129 -8.71 -11.37 6.90
CA CYS A 129 -10.00 -10.71 6.94
C CYS A 129 -10.93 -11.28 5.85
N ARG A 130 -12.24 -11.14 6.05
CA ARG A 130 -13.23 -11.59 5.05
C ARG A 130 -13.26 -10.70 3.83
N GLU A 131 -13.07 -9.40 4.04
CA GLU A 131 -13.06 -8.38 2.97
C GLU A 131 -12.17 -7.19 3.37
N LEU A 132 -11.67 -6.47 2.38
CA LEU A 132 -10.98 -5.20 2.59
C LEU A 132 -11.98 -4.03 2.47
N PRO A 133 -11.83 -2.99 3.30
CA PRO A 133 -12.69 -1.80 3.19
C PRO A 133 -12.39 -1.07 1.87
N LYS A 134 -13.42 -0.90 1.05
CA LYS A 134 -13.33 -0.27 -0.27
C LYS A 134 -14.29 0.90 -0.39
N THR A 135 -13.96 1.82 -1.28
CA THR A 135 -14.90 2.85 -1.76
C THR A 135 -15.91 2.21 -2.72
N VAL A 136 -16.98 2.95 -3.06
CA VAL A 136 -17.93 2.56 -4.10
C VAL A 136 -17.25 2.26 -5.45
N THR A 137 -16.11 2.90 -5.72
CA THR A 137 -15.30 2.70 -6.94
C THR A 137 -14.27 1.57 -6.81
N GLY A 138 -14.29 0.78 -5.73
CA GLY A 138 -13.40 -0.37 -5.52
C GLY A 138 -12.01 -0.03 -4.97
N LYS A 139 -11.70 1.23 -4.65
CA LYS A 139 -10.40 1.60 -4.09
C LYS A 139 -10.31 1.25 -2.62
N ILE A 140 -9.21 0.59 -2.19
CA ILE A 140 -8.97 0.21 -0.80
C ILE A 140 -8.81 1.45 0.08
N GLN A 141 -9.57 1.50 1.18
CA GLN A 141 -9.54 2.58 2.19
C GLN A 141 -8.54 2.23 3.29
N ARG A 142 -7.22 2.35 3.00
CA ARG A 142 -6.15 1.98 3.93
C ARG A 142 -6.21 2.69 5.28
N PHE A 143 -6.79 3.90 5.34
CA PHE A 143 -6.94 4.63 6.59
C PHE A 143 -7.82 3.90 7.62
N LYS A 144 -8.79 3.10 7.17
CA LYS A 144 -9.62 2.26 8.04
C LYS A 144 -8.85 1.06 8.62
N LEU A 145 -7.83 0.58 7.91
CA LEU A 145 -6.99 -0.52 8.34
C LEU A 145 -5.91 -0.07 9.34
N ARG A 146 -5.51 1.20 9.31
CA ARG A 146 -4.53 1.78 10.24
C ARG A 146 -5.08 1.94 11.66
N GLY A 147 -6.40 2.07 11.83
CA GLY A 147 -7.08 2.26 13.12
C GLY A 147 -7.27 0.99 13.95
N ASN A 148 -7.23 -0.19 13.34
CA ASN A 148 -7.47 -1.49 13.98
C ASN A 148 -6.19 -2.12 14.55
N ALA A 149 -5.15 -1.33 14.81
CA ALA A 149 -3.90 -1.81 15.44
C ALA A 149 -4.01 -1.91 16.98
N ARG A 150 -5.21 -1.64 17.56
CA ARG A 150 -5.48 -1.76 19.00
C ARG A 150 -6.90 -2.29 19.23
N GLU A 151 -7.06 -3.59 19.11
CA GLU A 151 -8.04 -4.37 19.85
C GLU A 151 -7.45 -5.74 20.17
#